data_c4b3361654b3ec47e19b4b4d8a132f7b
#
_entry.id   c4b3361654b3ec47e19b4b4d8a132f7b
#
_cell.length_a   1.000
_cell.length_b   1.000
_cell.length_c   1.000
_cell.angle_alpha   90.00
_cell.angle_beta   90.00
_cell.angle_gamma   90.00
#
_symmetry.space_group_name_H-M   'P 1'
#
loop_
_entity.id
_entity.type
_entity.pdbx_description
1 polymer ?
#
loop_
_entity_poly.entity_id
_entity_poly.type
_entity_poly.pdbx_seq_one_letter_code
_entity_poly.pdbx_strand_id
1 'polypeptide(L)'
;TRRSSDLAGAIQFEAVDAPEIIPDPFDPSKKRKPTMLVTDLTLRFDPEFEKISRRFLNDPQAFNEAFARAWFKLTHRDMGPKSRYIGPEVPKEDLIWQDPLPQPIYNPTEQDIIDLKFAIADSGLSVSELVSVAWASASTFRGGDKRGGANGARLALMPQRDWDVNAAAVRALPVLEKIQKESGKASLADIIVLAGVVGVEKAASAAGLSIHVPFAPGRVDARQDQTDIEMFELLEPIADGFRNYRARLDVSTTESLLIDKAQQLTLTAPEMTALVGGMRVLGANFDGSKNGVFTDRVGVLSNDFFVNLLDMRYEWKATDESKELFEGRDRETGEVKYTASRADLVFGSNSVLRAVAEVYASSDAHEKFVKDFVAAWVKVMNLDRFDLL
;
A
#
# COMPACT_ATOMS: atom_id res chain seq x y z
N THR A 1 -10.51 -28.78 37.85
CA THR A 1 -9.18 -28.21 37.60
C THR A 1 -8.63 -27.53 38.85
N ARG A 2 -7.36 -27.75 39.15
CA ARG A 2 -6.65 -27.11 40.26
C ARG A 2 -5.83 -25.95 39.69
N ARG A 3 -5.87 -24.79 40.35
CA ARG A 3 -5.01 -23.64 40.03
C ARG A 3 -3.59 -23.93 40.53
N SER A 4 -2.59 -23.85 39.66
CA SER A 4 -1.17 -23.88 40.05
C SER A 4 -0.46 -22.66 39.42
N SER A 5 0.73 -22.32 39.91
CA SER A 5 1.59 -21.32 39.32
C SER A 5 2.85 -21.99 38.77
N ASP A 6 3.35 -21.47 37.63
CA ASP A 6 4.66 -21.85 37.14
C ASP A 6 5.79 -21.13 37.92
N LEU A 7 7.03 -21.39 37.54
CA LEU A 7 8.22 -20.77 38.19
C LEU A 7 8.25 -19.24 38.10
N ALA A 8 7.52 -18.66 37.13
CA ALA A 8 7.40 -17.22 36.95
C ALA A 8 6.15 -16.64 37.60
N GLY A 9 5.32 -17.45 38.29
CA GLY A 9 4.09 -17.02 38.94
C GLY A 9 2.88 -16.94 38.02
N ALA A 10 2.98 -17.39 36.75
CA ALA A 10 1.83 -17.43 35.85
C ALA A 10 0.81 -18.49 36.31
N ILE A 11 -0.49 -18.15 36.17
CA ILE A 11 -1.57 -19.01 36.60
C ILE A 11 -1.82 -20.07 35.53
N GLN A 12 -1.73 -21.33 35.93
CA GLN A 12 -2.10 -22.48 35.14
C GLN A 12 -3.20 -23.30 35.84
N PHE A 13 -3.89 -24.12 35.07
CA PHE A 13 -4.89 -25.05 35.59
C PHE A 13 -4.40 -26.46 35.34
N GLU A 14 -4.44 -27.28 36.37
CA GLU A 14 -4.04 -28.69 36.31
C GLU A 14 -5.27 -29.60 36.43
N ALA A 15 -5.29 -30.70 35.67
CA ALA A 15 -6.36 -31.69 35.75
C ALA A 15 -6.26 -32.48 37.06
N VAL A 16 -7.28 -32.40 37.92
CA VAL A 16 -7.27 -32.96 39.27
C VAL A 16 -7.19 -34.49 39.24
N ASP A 17 -8.02 -35.12 38.42
CA ASP A 17 -8.17 -36.59 38.36
C ASP A 17 -7.48 -37.22 37.15
N ALA A 18 -6.59 -36.52 36.48
CA ALA A 18 -5.84 -37.06 35.35
C ALA A 18 -4.55 -37.77 35.81
N PRO A 19 -4.15 -38.85 35.14
CA PRO A 19 -2.84 -39.45 35.35
C PRO A 19 -1.70 -38.57 34.87
N GLU A 20 -0.51 -38.74 35.43
CA GLU A 20 0.71 -38.10 34.99
C GLU A 20 1.23 -38.77 33.72
N ILE A 21 0.84 -38.24 32.55
CA ILE A 21 1.13 -38.85 31.25
C ILE A 21 2.00 -37.99 30.34
N ILE A 22 2.07 -36.68 30.64
CA ILE A 22 2.82 -35.73 29.81
C ILE A 22 4.30 -35.80 30.19
N PRO A 23 5.23 -36.19 29.29
CA PRO A 23 6.64 -36.20 29.57
C PRO A 23 7.16 -34.78 29.89
N ASP A 24 8.07 -34.67 30.85
CA ASP A 24 8.78 -33.44 31.09
C ASP A 24 9.72 -33.17 29.90
N PRO A 25 9.75 -31.95 29.33
CA PRO A 25 10.56 -31.63 28.15
C PRO A 25 12.08 -31.72 28.42
N PHE A 26 12.50 -31.60 29.68
CA PHE A 26 13.91 -31.62 30.08
C PHE A 26 14.35 -32.89 30.77
N ASP A 27 13.41 -33.66 31.32
CA ASP A 27 13.68 -34.93 32.05
C ASP A 27 12.66 -35.98 31.66
N PRO A 28 12.96 -36.84 30.66
CA PRO A 28 12.02 -37.87 30.18
C PRO A 28 11.61 -38.89 31.27
N SER A 29 12.31 -39.00 32.39
CA SER A 29 11.96 -39.86 33.51
C SER A 29 10.78 -39.32 34.33
N LYS A 30 10.51 -38.03 34.23
CA LYS A 30 9.42 -37.33 34.91
C LYS A 30 8.20 -37.19 34.02
N LYS A 31 7.04 -37.30 34.62
CA LYS A 31 5.76 -37.02 33.96
C LYS A 31 4.98 -36.00 34.76
N ARG A 32 4.12 -35.27 34.05
CA ARG A 32 3.24 -34.26 34.61
C ARG A 32 1.81 -34.56 34.26
N LYS A 33 0.87 -34.01 35.01
CA LYS A 33 -0.53 -33.98 34.64
C LYS A 33 -0.77 -32.99 33.50
N PRO A 34 -1.82 -33.18 32.70
CA PRO A 34 -2.24 -32.20 31.73
C PRO A 34 -2.51 -30.86 32.42
N THR A 35 -1.95 -29.77 31.84
CA THR A 35 -2.16 -28.40 32.29
C THR A 35 -2.81 -27.58 31.18
N MET A 36 -3.51 -26.51 31.55
CA MET A 36 -4.18 -25.59 30.66
C MET A 36 -3.91 -24.16 31.09
N LEU A 37 -3.74 -23.26 30.11
CA LEU A 37 -3.74 -21.84 30.34
C LEU A 37 -5.17 -21.29 30.46
N VAL A 38 -5.32 -20.03 30.91
CA VAL A 38 -6.63 -19.37 30.97
C VAL A 38 -7.25 -19.29 29.57
N THR A 39 -6.43 -19.03 28.56
CA THR A 39 -6.85 -18.98 27.16
C THR A 39 -7.41 -20.31 26.64
N ASP A 40 -6.86 -21.46 27.12
CA ASP A 40 -7.38 -22.78 26.74
C ASP A 40 -8.75 -23.04 27.36
N LEU A 41 -8.98 -22.50 28.59
CA LEU A 41 -10.27 -22.62 29.27
C LEU A 41 -11.38 -21.83 28.60
N THR A 42 -11.06 -20.77 27.81
CA THR A 42 -12.08 -20.04 27.06
C THR A 42 -12.78 -20.93 26.04
N LEU A 43 -12.08 -21.93 25.47
CA LEU A 43 -12.69 -22.93 24.57
C LEU A 43 -13.82 -23.73 25.22
N ARG A 44 -13.90 -23.70 26.56
CA ARG A 44 -14.92 -24.43 27.35
C ARG A 44 -15.91 -23.50 28.04
N PHE A 45 -15.51 -22.33 28.45
CA PHE A 45 -16.31 -21.42 29.30
C PHE A 45 -16.85 -20.19 28.60
N ASP A 46 -16.27 -19.79 27.46
CA ASP A 46 -16.87 -18.78 26.62
C ASP A 46 -18.01 -19.41 25.80
N PRO A 47 -19.23 -18.84 25.83
CA PRO A 47 -20.39 -19.44 25.16
C PRO A 47 -20.25 -19.61 23.64
N GLU A 48 -19.53 -18.71 22.97
CA GLU A 48 -19.34 -18.80 21.53
C GLU A 48 -18.29 -19.86 21.18
N PHE A 49 -17.16 -19.86 21.86
CA PHE A 49 -16.13 -20.89 21.66
C PHE A 49 -16.61 -22.28 22.09
N GLU A 50 -17.40 -22.40 23.16
CA GLU A 50 -17.92 -23.66 23.61
C GLU A 50 -18.80 -24.35 22.58
N LYS A 51 -19.63 -23.62 21.86
CA LYS A 51 -20.46 -24.17 20.75
C LYS A 51 -19.58 -24.83 19.69
N ILE A 52 -18.49 -24.18 19.31
CA ILE A 52 -17.54 -24.67 18.30
C ILE A 52 -16.82 -25.90 18.84
N SER A 53 -16.30 -25.83 20.07
CA SER A 53 -15.58 -26.93 20.70
C SER A 53 -16.45 -28.21 20.87
N ARG A 54 -17.72 -28.02 21.25
CA ARG A 54 -18.68 -29.15 21.32
C ARG A 54 -19.01 -29.71 19.95
N ARG A 55 -19.16 -28.89 18.92
CA ARG A 55 -19.34 -29.37 17.54
C ARG A 55 -18.16 -30.25 17.13
N PHE A 56 -16.95 -29.84 17.36
CA PHE A 56 -15.74 -30.60 17.01
C PHE A 56 -15.56 -31.84 17.83
N LEU A 57 -16.00 -31.86 19.13
CA LEU A 57 -16.02 -33.04 19.96
C LEU A 57 -16.99 -34.11 19.40
N ASN A 58 -18.14 -33.68 18.90
CA ASN A 58 -19.18 -34.57 18.39
C ASN A 58 -18.96 -34.99 16.94
N ASP A 59 -18.17 -34.20 16.17
CA ASP A 59 -17.85 -34.44 14.77
C ASP A 59 -16.34 -34.20 14.51
N PRO A 60 -15.52 -35.25 14.72
CA PRO A 60 -14.08 -35.19 14.46
C PRO A 60 -13.74 -34.87 13.00
N GLN A 61 -14.58 -35.23 12.04
CA GLN A 61 -14.36 -34.93 10.63
C GLN A 61 -14.46 -33.41 10.39
N ALA A 62 -15.49 -32.76 10.95
CA ALA A 62 -15.61 -31.31 10.88
C ALA A 62 -14.42 -30.59 11.53
N PHE A 63 -13.84 -31.15 12.60
CA PHE A 63 -12.60 -30.62 13.19
C PHE A 63 -11.43 -30.71 12.21
N ASN A 64 -11.21 -31.90 11.62
CA ASN A 64 -10.10 -32.11 10.68
C ASN A 64 -10.17 -31.16 9.49
N GLU A 65 -11.37 -31.00 8.92
CA GLU A 65 -11.58 -30.07 7.79
C GLU A 65 -11.35 -28.61 8.19
N ALA A 66 -11.88 -28.19 9.32
CA ALA A 66 -11.68 -26.81 9.81
C ALA A 66 -10.21 -26.54 10.13
N PHE A 67 -9.52 -27.50 10.76
CA PHE A 67 -8.08 -27.39 11.03
C PHE A 67 -7.27 -27.30 9.74
N ALA A 68 -7.52 -28.18 8.78
CA ALA A 68 -6.81 -28.18 7.50
C ALA A 68 -6.98 -26.83 6.75
N ARG A 69 -8.20 -26.28 6.72
CA ARG A 69 -8.49 -24.98 6.10
C ARG A 69 -7.81 -23.81 6.84
N ALA A 70 -7.85 -23.84 8.17
CA ALA A 70 -7.19 -22.80 8.99
C ALA A 70 -5.67 -22.86 8.84
N TRP A 71 -5.09 -24.07 8.84
CA TRP A 71 -3.66 -24.29 8.61
C TRP A 71 -3.23 -23.83 7.23
N PHE A 72 -3.99 -24.17 6.19
CA PHE A 72 -3.73 -23.69 4.84
C PHE A 72 -3.75 -22.15 4.76
N LYS A 73 -4.78 -21.52 5.35
CA LYS A 73 -4.86 -20.04 5.41
C LYS A 73 -3.65 -19.45 6.13
N LEU A 74 -3.28 -19.98 7.29
CA LEU A 74 -2.16 -19.49 8.09
C LEU A 74 -0.83 -19.52 7.32
N THR A 75 -0.58 -20.65 6.63
CA THR A 75 0.71 -20.89 5.96
C THR A 75 0.81 -20.30 4.56
N HIS A 76 -0.29 -19.77 3.99
CA HIS A 76 -0.32 -19.24 2.61
C HIS A 76 -0.72 -17.77 2.50
N ARG A 77 -1.07 -17.14 3.63
CA ARG A 77 -1.57 -15.76 3.62
C ARG A 77 -0.59 -14.74 3.07
N ASP A 78 0.70 -14.98 3.21
CA ASP A 78 1.80 -14.13 2.76
C ASP A 78 2.41 -14.57 1.42
N MET A 79 1.84 -15.58 0.77
CA MET A 79 2.35 -16.10 -0.50
C MET A 79 1.81 -15.36 -1.72
N GLY A 80 0.83 -14.48 -1.55
CA GLY A 80 0.14 -13.78 -2.63
C GLY A 80 -0.97 -14.60 -3.27
N PRO A 81 -1.44 -14.20 -4.46
CA PRO A 81 -2.55 -14.86 -5.14
C PRO A 81 -2.19 -16.28 -5.58
N LYS A 82 -3.22 -17.11 -5.77
CA LYS A 82 -3.09 -18.53 -6.16
C LYS A 82 -2.26 -18.73 -7.45
N SER A 83 -2.24 -17.77 -8.36
CA SER A 83 -1.41 -17.79 -9.56
C SER A 83 0.10 -17.90 -9.30
N ARG A 84 0.55 -17.61 -8.07
CA ARG A 84 1.94 -17.79 -7.63
C ARG A 84 2.27 -19.19 -7.12
N TYR A 85 1.25 -20.02 -6.87
CA TYR A 85 1.47 -21.36 -6.31
C TYR A 85 1.96 -22.31 -7.40
N ILE A 86 2.86 -23.21 -7.02
CA ILE A 86 3.53 -24.14 -7.96
C ILE A 86 3.27 -25.58 -7.49
N GLY A 87 3.05 -26.47 -8.44
CA GLY A 87 2.97 -27.90 -8.20
C GLY A 87 1.57 -28.50 -8.34
N PRO A 88 1.45 -29.84 -8.27
CA PRO A 88 0.20 -30.55 -8.51
C PRO A 88 -0.82 -30.44 -7.38
N GLU A 89 -0.36 -30.03 -6.18
CA GLU A 89 -1.19 -29.93 -4.97
C GLU A 89 -1.90 -28.57 -4.83
N VAL A 90 -1.75 -27.68 -5.81
CA VAL A 90 -2.43 -26.36 -5.77
C VAL A 90 -3.94 -26.57 -5.72
N PRO A 91 -4.64 -26.05 -4.67
CA PRO A 91 -6.07 -26.20 -4.56
C PRO A 91 -6.81 -25.56 -5.74
N LYS A 92 -7.85 -26.23 -6.24
CA LYS A 92 -8.68 -25.69 -7.33
C LYS A 92 -9.62 -24.60 -6.85
N GLU A 93 -10.02 -24.64 -5.60
CA GLU A 93 -10.91 -23.67 -4.96
C GLU A 93 -10.25 -22.30 -4.88
N ASP A 94 -10.99 -21.24 -5.20
CA ASP A 94 -10.59 -19.86 -4.95
C ASP A 94 -11.20 -19.40 -3.63
N LEU A 95 -10.37 -19.06 -2.67
CA LEU A 95 -10.79 -18.62 -1.35
C LEU A 95 -10.82 -17.10 -1.27
N ILE A 96 -11.84 -16.54 -0.63
CA ILE A 96 -12.06 -15.09 -0.57
C ILE A 96 -10.84 -14.33 -0.03
N TRP A 97 -10.13 -14.89 0.96
CA TRP A 97 -8.95 -14.29 1.57
C TRP A 97 -7.69 -14.29 0.66
N GLN A 98 -7.76 -14.94 -0.51
CA GLN A 98 -6.70 -14.93 -1.53
C GLN A 98 -6.88 -13.78 -2.53
N ASP A 99 -7.84 -12.88 -2.30
CA ASP A 99 -8.20 -11.77 -3.19
C ASP A 99 -8.41 -12.23 -4.65
N PRO A 100 -9.35 -13.19 -4.88
CA PRO A 100 -9.51 -13.83 -6.18
C PRO A 100 -9.85 -12.82 -7.27
N LEU A 101 -9.34 -13.09 -8.47
CA LEU A 101 -9.56 -12.27 -9.65
C LEU A 101 -10.28 -13.10 -10.74
N PRO A 102 -11.13 -12.49 -11.57
CA PRO A 102 -11.72 -13.17 -12.72
C PRO A 102 -10.66 -13.46 -13.79
N GLN A 103 -11.03 -14.29 -14.76
CA GLN A 103 -10.18 -14.50 -15.93
C GLN A 103 -10.14 -13.23 -16.80
N PRO A 104 -8.99 -12.92 -17.43
CA PRO A 104 -8.90 -11.80 -18.37
C PRO A 104 -9.87 -11.96 -19.55
N ILE A 105 -10.59 -10.90 -19.85
CA ILE A 105 -11.52 -10.84 -20.99
C ILE A 105 -11.09 -9.82 -22.05
N TYR A 106 -10.09 -8.99 -21.73
CA TYR A 106 -9.54 -7.97 -22.63
C TYR A 106 -8.13 -8.34 -23.03
N ASN A 107 -7.78 -8.04 -24.28
CA ASN A 107 -6.45 -8.16 -24.82
C ASN A 107 -6.19 -6.97 -25.77
N PRO A 108 -5.97 -5.76 -25.22
CA PRO A 108 -5.81 -4.56 -26.04
C PRO A 108 -4.56 -4.63 -26.91
N THR A 109 -4.71 -4.24 -28.16
CA THR A 109 -3.60 -4.06 -29.10
C THR A 109 -2.82 -2.77 -28.78
N GLU A 110 -1.65 -2.60 -29.37
CA GLU A 110 -0.89 -1.34 -29.25
C GLU A 110 -1.73 -0.13 -29.71
N GLN A 111 -2.52 -0.28 -30.78
CA GLN A 111 -3.40 0.78 -31.25
C GLN A 111 -4.51 1.09 -30.26
N ASP A 112 -5.13 0.07 -29.65
CA ASP A 112 -6.12 0.27 -28.58
C ASP A 112 -5.54 1.06 -27.40
N ILE A 113 -4.29 0.78 -27.03
CA ILE A 113 -3.58 1.52 -25.95
C ILE A 113 -3.34 2.97 -26.36
N ILE A 114 -2.96 3.24 -27.60
CA ILE A 114 -2.76 4.59 -28.12
C ILE A 114 -4.09 5.36 -28.08
N ASP A 115 -5.16 4.75 -28.59
CA ASP A 115 -6.49 5.36 -28.62
C ASP A 115 -7.01 5.66 -27.21
N LEU A 116 -6.81 4.74 -26.26
CA LEU A 116 -7.12 4.94 -24.85
C LEU A 116 -6.31 6.08 -24.21
N LYS A 117 -5.02 6.19 -24.52
CA LYS A 117 -4.18 7.31 -24.06
C LYS A 117 -4.74 8.64 -24.57
N PHE A 118 -5.17 8.72 -25.83
CA PHE A 118 -5.79 9.94 -26.36
C PHE A 118 -7.11 10.26 -25.66
N ALA A 119 -7.98 9.28 -25.45
CA ALA A 119 -9.24 9.47 -24.74
C ALA A 119 -9.02 9.98 -23.30
N ILE A 120 -8.04 9.42 -22.59
CA ILE A 120 -7.66 9.84 -21.24
C ILE A 120 -7.07 11.26 -21.27
N ALA A 121 -6.20 11.56 -22.23
CA ALA A 121 -5.58 12.90 -22.37
C ALA A 121 -6.61 13.99 -22.64
N ASP A 122 -7.69 13.68 -23.37
CA ASP A 122 -8.79 14.59 -23.73
C ASP A 122 -9.95 14.59 -22.71
N SER A 123 -9.85 13.80 -21.65
CA SER A 123 -10.89 13.62 -20.63
C SER A 123 -11.20 14.86 -19.79
N GLY A 124 -10.33 15.87 -19.82
CA GLY A 124 -10.40 17.05 -18.97
C GLY A 124 -9.81 16.86 -17.56
N LEU A 125 -9.37 15.65 -17.21
CA LEU A 125 -8.69 15.39 -15.92
C LEU A 125 -7.30 16.06 -15.91
N SER A 126 -6.99 16.70 -14.79
CA SER A 126 -5.67 17.31 -14.54
C SER A 126 -4.60 16.25 -14.34
N VAL A 127 -3.32 16.63 -14.48
CA VAL A 127 -2.17 15.77 -14.17
C VAL A 127 -2.27 15.23 -12.75
N SER A 128 -2.61 16.07 -11.80
CA SER A 128 -2.76 15.68 -10.39
C SER A 128 -3.83 14.57 -10.21
N GLU A 129 -5.00 14.71 -10.83
CA GLU A 129 -6.06 13.70 -10.75
C GLU A 129 -5.67 12.39 -11.41
N LEU A 130 -5.04 12.44 -12.60
CA LEU A 130 -4.55 11.27 -13.32
C LEU A 130 -3.50 10.47 -12.52
N VAL A 131 -2.55 11.19 -11.92
CA VAL A 131 -1.50 10.58 -11.09
C VAL A 131 -2.08 10.06 -9.78
N SER A 132 -2.96 10.83 -9.13
CA SER A 132 -3.53 10.44 -7.83
C SER A 132 -4.41 9.21 -7.91
N VAL A 133 -5.22 9.03 -8.95
CA VAL A 133 -6.08 7.85 -9.10
C VAL A 133 -5.25 6.57 -9.32
N ALA A 134 -4.20 6.65 -10.14
CA ALA A 134 -3.30 5.51 -10.37
C ALA A 134 -2.51 5.14 -9.09
N TRP A 135 -1.98 6.15 -8.38
CA TRP A 135 -1.29 5.92 -7.12
C TRP A 135 -2.21 5.32 -6.07
N ALA A 136 -3.41 5.85 -5.89
CA ALA A 136 -4.40 5.36 -4.94
C ALA A 136 -4.76 3.87 -5.18
N SER A 137 -4.79 3.45 -6.44
CA SER A 137 -5.02 2.06 -6.82
C SER A 137 -3.82 1.17 -6.49
N ALA A 138 -2.62 1.55 -6.96
CA ALA A 138 -1.43 0.70 -6.90
C ALA A 138 -0.77 0.67 -5.51
N SER A 139 -0.81 1.79 -4.77
CA SER A 139 -0.07 1.94 -3.51
C SER A 139 -0.62 1.15 -2.33
N THR A 140 -1.75 0.45 -2.50
CA THR A 140 -2.26 -0.50 -1.50
C THR A 140 -1.44 -1.78 -1.40
N PHE A 141 -0.57 -2.05 -2.37
CA PHE A 141 0.27 -3.24 -2.36
C PHE A 141 1.17 -3.30 -1.12
N ARG A 142 1.28 -4.51 -0.57
CA ARG A 142 2.18 -4.84 0.54
C ARG A 142 3.12 -5.97 0.16
N GLY A 143 4.43 -5.67 0.12
CA GLY A 143 5.46 -6.66 -0.20
C GLY A 143 5.56 -7.82 0.79
N GLY A 144 5.07 -7.64 2.03
CA GLY A 144 5.09 -8.65 3.08
C GLY A 144 4.14 -9.82 2.84
N ASP A 145 2.89 -9.53 2.44
CA ASP A 145 1.86 -10.55 2.21
C ASP A 145 1.34 -10.61 0.77
N LYS A 146 1.91 -9.77 -0.13
CA LYS A 146 1.57 -9.73 -1.54
C LYS A 146 0.10 -9.40 -1.83
N ARG A 147 -0.56 -8.68 -0.93
CA ARG A 147 -1.94 -8.21 -1.07
C ARG A 147 -1.97 -6.77 -1.57
N GLY A 148 -3.12 -6.35 -2.05
CA GLY A 148 -3.33 -5.02 -2.62
C GLY A 148 -2.75 -4.90 -4.03
N GLY A 149 -2.60 -3.65 -4.49
CA GLY A 149 -2.14 -3.33 -5.84
C GLY A 149 -3.26 -2.90 -6.78
N ALA A 150 -2.90 -2.57 -8.01
CA ALA A 150 -3.81 -2.00 -9.00
C ALA A 150 -4.74 -3.05 -9.65
N ASN A 151 -4.33 -4.32 -9.67
CA ASN A 151 -5.10 -5.39 -10.30
C ASN A 151 -6.40 -5.64 -9.51
N GLY A 152 -7.51 -5.75 -10.22
CA GLY A 152 -8.83 -5.89 -9.63
C GLY A 152 -9.62 -4.58 -9.56
N ALA A 153 -9.03 -3.41 -9.88
CA ALA A 153 -9.69 -2.11 -9.80
C ALA A 153 -10.43 -1.87 -8.46
N ARG A 154 -9.90 -2.42 -7.35
CA ARG A 154 -10.58 -2.38 -6.05
C ARG A 154 -10.73 -0.97 -5.48
N LEU A 155 -10.02 0.01 -6.05
CA LEU A 155 -10.27 1.42 -5.77
C LEU A 155 -11.73 1.83 -6.09
N ALA A 156 -12.40 1.15 -7.02
CA ALA A 156 -13.81 1.37 -7.35
C ALA A 156 -14.78 0.59 -6.44
N LEU A 157 -14.28 -0.26 -5.55
CA LEU A 157 -15.05 -1.15 -4.68
C LEU A 157 -14.89 -0.77 -3.19
N MET A 158 -15.85 -1.21 -2.37
CA MET A 158 -15.70 -1.14 -0.91
C MET A 158 -14.69 -2.18 -0.41
N PRO A 159 -13.89 -1.88 0.63
CA PRO A 159 -13.86 -0.63 1.39
C PRO A 159 -12.93 0.44 0.80
N GLN A 160 -12.06 0.09 -0.15
CA GLN A 160 -10.98 0.96 -0.64
C GLN A 160 -11.49 2.29 -1.23
N ARG A 161 -12.64 2.27 -1.90
CA ARG A 161 -13.26 3.48 -2.46
C ARG A 161 -13.59 4.52 -1.39
N ASP A 162 -13.95 4.06 -0.20
CA ASP A 162 -14.51 4.91 0.87
C ASP A 162 -13.45 5.33 1.89
N TRP A 163 -12.18 4.96 1.72
CA TRP A 163 -11.09 5.42 2.58
C TRP A 163 -10.84 6.92 2.41
N ASP A 164 -10.67 7.63 3.50
CA ASP A 164 -10.44 9.09 3.51
C ASP A 164 -9.28 9.51 2.61
N VAL A 165 -8.19 8.74 2.63
CA VAL A 165 -7.01 8.99 1.79
C VAL A 165 -7.30 8.95 0.28
N ASN A 166 -8.41 8.35 -0.13
CA ASN A 166 -8.80 8.17 -1.52
C ASN A 166 -9.88 9.16 -1.99
N ALA A 167 -10.45 9.96 -1.08
CA ALA A 167 -11.59 10.83 -1.36
C ALA A 167 -11.40 11.77 -2.58
N ALA A 168 -10.19 12.27 -2.80
CA ALA A 168 -9.87 13.07 -3.99
C ALA A 168 -9.66 12.19 -5.23
N ALA A 169 -8.94 11.08 -5.10
CA ALA A 169 -8.57 10.20 -6.20
C ALA A 169 -9.78 9.54 -6.86
N VAL A 170 -10.77 9.11 -6.07
CA VAL A 170 -11.98 8.44 -6.60
C VAL A 170 -12.86 9.34 -7.47
N ARG A 171 -12.69 10.66 -7.42
CA ARG A 171 -13.43 11.60 -8.26
C ARG A 171 -13.14 11.42 -9.76
N ALA A 172 -11.99 10.87 -10.11
CA ALA A 172 -11.64 10.55 -11.49
C ALA A 172 -12.35 9.29 -12.03
N LEU A 173 -12.79 8.39 -11.14
CA LEU A 173 -13.37 7.08 -11.53
C LEU A 173 -14.55 7.18 -12.50
N PRO A 174 -15.56 8.06 -12.31
CA PRO A 174 -16.69 8.13 -13.24
C PRO A 174 -16.26 8.45 -14.68
N VAL A 175 -15.22 9.26 -14.85
CA VAL A 175 -14.66 9.62 -16.16
C VAL A 175 -13.95 8.41 -16.77
N LEU A 176 -13.14 7.71 -15.99
CA LEU A 176 -12.39 6.53 -16.43
C LEU A 176 -13.33 5.34 -16.73
N GLU A 177 -14.37 5.14 -15.93
CA GLU A 177 -15.42 4.15 -16.18
C GLU A 177 -16.19 4.44 -17.47
N LYS A 178 -16.43 5.71 -17.79
CA LYS A 178 -17.05 6.10 -19.07
C LYS A 178 -16.13 5.71 -20.23
N ILE A 179 -14.84 6.03 -20.16
CA ILE A 179 -13.85 5.64 -21.19
C ILE A 179 -13.81 4.12 -21.36
N GLN A 180 -13.82 3.36 -20.24
CA GLN A 180 -13.89 1.90 -20.28
C GLN A 180 -15.11 1.41 -21.06
N LYS A 181 -16.29 1.91 -20.71
CA LYS A 181 -17.57 1.49 -21.34
C LYS A 181 -17.63 1.84 -22.82
N GLU A 182 -17.16 3.03 -23.18
CA GLU A 182 -17.19 3.50 -24.57
C GLU A 182 -16.18 2.77 -25.45
N SER A 183 -15.00 2.45 -24.94
CA SER A 183 -13.98 1.73 -25.68
C SER A 183 -14.25 0.21 -25.75
N GLY A 184 -14.64 -0.40 -24.64
CA GLY A 184 -14.80 -1.84 -24.50
C GLY A 184 -13.50 -2.64 -24.76
N LYS A 185 -12.31 -2.03 -24.58
CA LYS A 185 -11.02 -2.58 -25.01
C LYS A 185 -10.09 -3.00 -23.86
N ALA A 186 -10.27 -2.43 -22.67
CA ALA A 186 -9.44 -2.68 -21.52
C ALA A 186 -10.26 -2.77 -20.23
N SER A 187 -9.70 -3.37 -19.17
CA SER A 187 -10.27 -3.35 -17.84
C SER A 187 -10.18 -1.94 -17.22
N LEU A 188 -11.03 -1.65 -16.24
CA LEU A 188 -10.95 -0.42 -15.47
C LEU A 188 -9.59 -0.33 -14.74
N ALA A 189 -9.07 -1.46 -14.25
CA ALA A 189 -7.75 -1.53 -13.62
C ALA A 189 -6.63 -1.06 -14.55
N ASP A 190 -6.65 -1.50 -15.83
CA ASP A 190 -5.69 -1.04 -16.83
C ASP A 190 -5.88 0.43 -17.18
N ILE A 191 -7.13 0.91 -17.29
CA ILE A 191 -7.41 2.32 -17.59
C ILE A 191 -6.97 3.24 -16.44
N ILE A 192 -7.12 2.82 -15.18
CA ILE A 192 -6.63 3.58 -14.02
C ILE A 192 -5.10 3.71 -14.07
N VAL A 193 -4.39 2.62 -14.34
CA VAL A 193 -2.92 2.66 -14.44
C VAL A 193 -2.48 3.48 -15.67
N LEU A 194 -3.19 3.32 -16.80
CA LEU A 194 -2.93 4.09 -18.02
C LEU A 194 -3.18 5.59 -17.83
N ALA A 195 -4.14 5.96 -16.97
CA ALA A 195 -4.34 7.36 -16.57
C ALA A 195 -3.08 7.94 -15.91
N GLY A 196 -2.46 7.19 -14.99
CA GLY A 196 -1.18 7.58 -14.41
C GLY A 196 -0.06 7.73 -15.44
N VAL A 197 0.03 6.79 -16.41
CA VAL A 197 0.98 6.89 -17.53
C VAL A 197 0.78 8.20 -18.29
N VAL A 198 -0.45 8.51 -18.70
CA VAL A 198 -0.78 9.76 -19.41
C VAL A 198 -0.44 10.99 -18.58
N GLY A 199 -0.75 10.97 -17.28
CA GLY A 199 -0.43 12.07 -16.36
C GLY A 199 1.07 12.35 -16.30
N VAL A 200 1.88 11.29 -16.14
CA VAL A 200 3.35 11.40 -16.07
C VAL A 200 3.95 11.85 -17.42
N GLU A 201 3.49 11.29 -18.56
CA GLU A 201 3.94 11.71 -19.89
C GLU A 201 3.61 13.18 -20.18
N LYS A 202 2.39 13.64 -19.83
CA LYS A 202 2.01 15.06 -19.96
C LYS A 202 2.90 15.96 -19.10
N ALA A 203 3.17 15.56 -17.87
CA ALA A 203 4.00 16.34 -16.95
C ALA A 203 5.47 16.41 -17.38
N ALA A 204 6.02 15.31 -17.91
CA ALA A 204 7.37 15.29 -18.48
C ALA A 204 7.47 16.13 -19.75
N SER A 205 6.46 16.07 -20.62
CA SER A 205 6.39 16.91 -21.83
C SER A 205 6.33 18.39 -21.48
N ALA A 206 5.55 18.77 -20.45
CA ALA A 206 5.51 20.15 -19.94
C ALA A 206 6.86 20.62 -19.36
N ALA A 207 7.70 19.66 -18.91
CA ALA A 207 9.07 19.93 -18.48
C ALA A 207 10.10 19.96 -19.64
N GLY A 208 9.65 19.80 -20.88
CA GLY A 208 10.50 19.79 -22.07
C GLY A 208 11.15 18.44 -22.38
N LEU A 209 10.70 17.35 -21.75
CA LEU A 209 11.22 16.00 -21.94
C LEU A 209 10.20 15.09 -22.63
N SER A 210 10.59 14.48 -23.75
CA SER A 210 9.79 13.46 -24.41
C SER A 210 10.14 12.08 -23.82
N ILE A 211 9.28 11.57 -22.95
CA ILE A 211 9.50 10.28 -22.28
C ILE A 211 8.32 9.35 -22.56
N HIS A 212 8.63 8.12 -22.85
CA HIS A 212 7.67 7.03 -22.88
C HIS A 212 7.65 6.33 -21.51
N VAL A 213 6.47 6.28 -20.89
CA VAL A 213 6.25 5.54 -19.63
C VAL A 213 5.80 4.12 -19.97
N PRO A 214 6.57 3.08 -19.62
CA PRO A 214 6.18 1.70 -19.89
C PRO A 214 4.85 1.33 -19.28
N PHE A 215 4.00 0.67 -20.06
CA PHE A 215 2.70 0.15 -19.64
C PHE A 215 2.54 -1.30 -20.09
N ALA A 216 2.17 -2.17 -19.15
CA ALA A 216 1.84 -3.57 -19.44
C ALA A 216 0.33 -3.77 -19.19
N PRO A 217 -0.48 -4.04 -20.22
CA PRO A 217 -1.91 -4.36 -20.08
C PRO A 217 -2.12 -5.76 -19.51
N GLY A 218 -3.37 -6.11 -19.21
CA GLY A 218 -3.77 -7.46 -18.80
C GLY A 218 -4.25 -7.54 -17.35
N ARG A 219 -4.44 -6.42 -16.67
CA ARG A 219 -5.18 -6.38 -15.40
C ARG A 219 -6.64 -6.69 -15.64
N VAL A 220 -7.31 -7.13 -14.60
CA VAL A 220 -8.74 -7.48 -14.62
C VAL A 220 -9.48 -6.70 -13.55
N ASP A 221 -10.81 -6.68 -13.65
CA ASP A 221 -11.68 -5.99 -12.69
C ASP A 221 -12.32 -7.02 -11.76
N ALA A 222 -12.05 -6.94 -10.47
CA ALA A 222 -12.72 -7.74 -9.46
C ALA A 222 -14.15 -7.26 -9.24
N ARG A 223 -15.00 -8.14 -8.72
CA ARG A 223 -16.33 -7.81 -8.25
C ARG A 223 -16.34 -7.63 -6.73
N GLN A 224 -17.39 -7.01 -6.21
CA GLN A 224 -17.54 -6.81 -4.77
C GLN A 224 -17.56 -8.15 -3.99
N ASP A 225 -18.19 -9.19 -4.55
CA ASP A 225 -18.24 -10.53 -3.97
C ASP A 225 -16.90 -11.29 -4.01
N GLN A 226 -15.90 -10.77 -4.72
CA GLN A 226 -14.52 -11.24 -4.76
C GLN A 226 -13.59 -10.45 -3.83
N THR A 227 -14.13 -9.52 -3.03
CA THR A 227 -13.37 -8.68 -2.11
C THR A 227 -13.74 -9.04 -0.67
N ASP A 228 -12.80 -9.56 0.10
CA ASP A 228 -12.95 -9.80 1.54
C ASP A 228 -12.90 -8.45 2.27
N ILE A 229 -14.09 -7.81 2.42
CA ILE A 229 -14.20 -6.43 2.94
C ILE A 229 -13.51 -6.29 4.28
N GLU A 230 -13.81 -7.18 5.24
CA GLU A 230 -13.25 -7.13 6.59
C GLU A 230 -11.72 -7.20 6.59
N MET A 231 -11.16 -8.12 5.79
CA MET A 231 -9.71 -8.28 5.70
C MET A 231 -9.07 -7.24 4.79
N PHE A 232 -9.82 -6.65 3.86
CA PHE A 232 -9.33 -5.60 2.98
C PHE A 232 -9.20 -4.26 3.71
N GLU A 233 -10.00 -4.01 4.75
CA GLU A 233 -9.84 -2.84 5.64
C GLU A 233 -8.43 -2.77 6.26
N LEU A 234 -7.79 -3.92 6.51
CA LEU A 234 -6.41 -3.96 7.00
C LEU A 234 -5.36 -3.42 6.01
N LEU A 235 -5.74 -3.16 4.77
CA LEU A 235 -4.90 -2.51 3.75
C LEU A 235 -5.02 -0.99 3.79
N GLU A 236 -5.99 -0.43 4.52
CA GLU A 236 -6.11 1.01 4.69
C GLU A 236 -4.84 1.58 5.30
N PRO A 237 -4.19 2.54 4.63
CA PRO A 237 -2.93 3.08 5.11
C PRO A 237 -3.15 3.96 6.35
N ILE A 238 -2.42 3.70 7.42
CA ILE A 238 -2.31 4.62 8.58
C ILE A 238 -1.65 5.92 8.14
N ALA A 239 -0.72 5.83 7.19
CA ALA A 239 -0.09 6.97 6.55
C ALA A 239 0.33 6.62 5.12
N ASP A 240 0.32 7.62 4.27
CA ASP A 240 0.92 7.60 2.93
C ASP A 240 1.70 8.89 2.71
N GLY A 241 2.97 8.87 3.10
CA GLY A 241 3.86 10.04 2.98
C GLY A 241 4.09 10.49 1.53
N PHE A 242 3.83 9.62 0.53
CA PHE A 242 3.88 10.00 -0.88
C PHE A 242 2.75 10.96 -1.27
N ARG A 243 1.61 10.91 -0.57
CA ARG A 243 0.45 11.81 -0.73
C ARG A 243 0.26 12.78 0.43
N ASN A 244 1.23 12.91 1.34
CA ASN A 244 1.13 13.69 2.59
C ASN A 244 -0.06 13.30 3.48
N TYR A 245 -0.48 12.03 3.46
CA TYR A 245 -1.57 11.52 4.29
C TYR A 245 -1.05 10.93 5.60
N ARG A 246 -1.75 11.26 6.69
CA ARG A 246 -1.53 10.66 8.00
C ARG A 246 -2.84 10.67 8.79
N ALA A 247 -3.40 9.49 9.03
CA ALA A 247 -4.68 9.34 9.75
C ALA A 247 -4.55 9.59 11.26
N ARG A 248 -3.41 9.18 11.87
CA ARG A 248 -3.22 9.22 13.32
C ARG A 248 -1.82 9.69 13.70
N LEU A 249 -1.74 10.65 14.64
CA LEU A 249 -0.48 11.23 15.12
C LEU A 249 0.19 10.42 16.25
N ASP A 250 -0.53 9.51 16.88
CA ASP A 250 -0.12 8.78 18.08
C ASP A 250 0.57 7.43 17.81
N VAL A 251 0.64 7.00 16.54
CA VAL A 251 1.14 5.65 16.20
C VAL A 251 2.66 5.59 16.09
N SER A 252 3.27 6.56 15.39
CA SER A 252 4.72 6.61 15.15
C SER A 252 5.10 7.99 14.62
N THR A 253 6.37 8.23 14.31
CA THR A 253 6.80 9.46 13.64
C THR A 253 6.43 9.44 12.15
N THR A 254 6.20 10.60 11.57
CA THR A 254 5.86 10.75 10.15
C THR A 254 6.94 10.15 9.24
N GLU A 255 8.21 10.33 9.61
CA GLU A 255 9.36 9.79 8.88
C GLU A 255 9.40 8.25 8.92
N SER A 256 9.12 7.66 10.08
CA SER A 256 9.07 6.20 10.22
C SER A 256 7.94 5.59 9.40
N LEU A 257 6.77 6.24 9.38
CA LEU A 257 5.62 5.80 8.59
C LEU A 257 5.86 5.94 7.07
N LEU A 258 6.61 6.97 6.63
CA LEU A 258 7.04 7.09 5.24
C LEU A 258 7.97 5.93 4.84
N ILE A 259 8.94 5.59 5.70
CA ILE A 259 9.87 4.48 5.46
C ILE A 259 9.13 3.15 5.44
N ASP A 260 8.21 2.93 6.39
CA ASP A 260 7.36 1.72 6.43
C ASP A 260 6.56 1.56 5.13
N LYS A 261 5.92 2.65 4.67
CA LYS A 261 5.20 2.64 3.39
C LYS A 261 6.11 2.34 2.20
N ALA A 262 7.30 2.93 2.16
CA ALA A 262 8.28 2.65 1.12
C ALA A 262 8.74 1.18 1.13
N GLN A 263 8.94 0.58 2.30
CA GLN A 263 9.28 -0.83 2.45
C GLN A 263 8.14 -1.75 2.00
N GLN A 264 6.88 -1.43 2.34
CA GLN A 264 5.70 -2.16 1.85
C GLN A 264 5.65 -2.17 0.32
N LEU A 265 6.02 -1.05 -0.32
CA LEU A 265 6.13 -0.92 -1.78
C LEU A 265 7.48 -1.42 -2.33
N THR A 266 8.31 -2.08 -1.52
CA THR A 266 9.63 -2.61 -1.90
C THR A 266 10.60 -1.56 -2.48
N LEU A 267 10.43 -0.30 -2.12
CA LEU A 267 11.22 0.81 -2.63
C LEU A 267 12.55 0.98 -1.88
N THR A 268 13.58 1.28 -2.64
CA THR A 268 14.87 1.75 -2.11
C THR A 268 14.79 3.23 -1.70
N ALA A 269 15.77 3.71 -0.94
CA ALA A 269 15.82 5.12 -0.55
C ALA A 269 15.86 6.09 -1.75
N PRO A 270 16.64 5.86 -2.83
CA PRO A 270 16.56 6.67 -4.05
C PRO A 270 15.20 6.65 -4.72
N GLU A 271 14.56 5.47 -4.88
CA GLU A 271 13.22 5.34 -5.47
C GLU A 271 12.17 6.10 -4.64
N MET A 272 12.20 5.96 -3.31
CA MET A 272 11.34 6.72 -2.40
C MET A 272 11.55 8.22 -2.55
N THR A 273 12.81 8.67 -2.61
CA THR A 273 13.16 10.10 -2.76
C THR A 273 12.63 10.66 -4.08
N ALA A 274 12.87 9.97 -5.20
CA ALA A 274 12.39 10.39 -6.52
C ALA A 274 10.85 10.48 -6.54
N LEU A 275 10.17 9.46 -6.00
CA LEU A 275 8.70 9.42 -5.97
C LEU A 275 8.10 10.53 -5.11
N VAL A 276 8.61 10.77 -3.91
CA VAL A 276 8.09 11.86 -3.06
C VAL A 276 8.27 13.21 -3.75
N GLY A 277 9.47 13.52 -4.25
CA GLY A 277 9.72 14.79 -4.94
C GLY A 277 8.84 14.98 -6.18
N GLY A 278 8.67 13.93 -6.99
CA GLY A 278 7.81 13.96 -8.17
C GLY A 278 6.34 14.12 -7.81
N MET A 279 5.83 13.35 -6.86
CA MET A 279 4.43 13.46 -6.42
C MET A 279 4.11 14.86 -5.90
N ARG A 280 5.05 15.54 -5.24
CA ARG A 280 4.88 16.92 -4.77
C ARG A 280 4.76 17.91 -5.92
N VAL A 281 5.67 17.90 -6.88
CA VAL A 281 5.60 18.83 -8.02
C VAL A 281 4.41 18.54 -8.93
N LEU A 282 3.90 17.32 -8.94
CA LEU A 282 2.67 16.95 -9.65
C LEU A 282 1.39 17.35 -8.89
N GLY A 283 1.49 17.83 -7.64
CA GLY A 283 0.34 18.25 -6.83
C GLY A 283 -0.53 17.10 -6.36
N ALA A 284 0.07 15.93 -6.09
CA ALA A 284 -0.65 14.70 -5.76
C ALA A 284 -0.91 14.49 -4.26
N ASN A 285 -0.94 15.56 -3.46
CA ASN A 285 -1.35 15.47 -2.06
C ASN A 285 -2.82 15.03 -1.95
N PHE A 286 -3.12 14.16 -0.97
CA PHE A 286 -4.45 13.53 -0.84
C PHE A 286 -5.59 14.54 -0.67
N ASP A 287 -5.31 15.68 -0.04
CA ASP A 287 -6.24 16.76 0.29
C ASP A 287 -6.12 17.99 -0.64
N GLY A 288 -5.23 17.92 -1.63
CA GLY A 288 -4.92 19.06 -2.51
C GLY A 288 -4.14 20.18 -1.83
N SER A 289 -3.62 19.96 -0.59
CA SER A 289 -2.78 20.95 0.11
C SER A 289 -1.48 21.24 -0.65
N LYS A 290 -0.85 22.38 -0.33
CA LYS A 290 0.44 22.77 -0.89
C LYS A 290 1.64 22.37 -0.05
N ASN A 291 1.44 21.52 0.97
CA ASN A 291 2.53 21.06 1.81
C ASN A 291 3.53 20.22 0.99
N GLY A 292 4.79 20.62 0.98
CA GLY A 292 5.84 20.00 0.18
C GLY A 292 5.82 20.35 -1.32
N VAL A 293 4.86 21.13 -1.80
CA VAL A 293 4.78 21.56 -3.22
C VAL A 293 5.74 22.73 -3.43
N PHE A 294 7.03 22.41 -3.54
CA PHE A 294 8.10 23.40 -3.67
C PHE A 294 8.35 23.78 -5.13
N THR A 295 7.32 24.22 -5.82
CA THR A 295 7.38 24.67 -7.20
C THR A 295 6.30 25.70 -7.49
N ASP A 296 6.57 26.61 -8.41
CA ASP A 296 5.57 27.52 -8.99
C ASP A 296 4.91 26.92 -10.26
N ARG A 297 5.36 25.72 -10.71
CA ARG A 297 4.93 25.05 -11.93
C ARG A 297 4.28 23.70 -11.61
N VAL A 298 3.21 23.72 -10.81
CA VAL A 298 2.51 22.48 -10.41
C VAL A 298 1.98 21.73 -11.64
N GLY A 299 2.16 20.42 -11.66
CA GLY A 299 1.82 19.55 -12.79
C GLY A 299 2.93 19.40 -13.83
N VAL A 300 4.09 20.03 -13.61
CA VAL A 300 5.32 19.86 -14.41
C VAL A 300 6.28 18.94 -13.66
N LEU A 301 6.71 17.85 -14.28
CA LEU A 301 7.63 16.90 -13.65
C LEU A 301 9.07 17.44 -13.68
N SER A 302 9.37 18.29 -12.71
CA SER A 302 10.67 18.94 -12.54
C SER A 302 11.34 18.54 -11.24
N ASN A 303 12.64 18.79 -11.11
CA ASN A 303 13.41 18.61 -9.89
C ASN A 303 13.27 19.77 -8.89
N ASP A 304 12.31 20.66 -9.10
CA ASP A 304 12.08 21.88 -8.30
C ASP A 304 11.94 21.57 -6.80
N PHE A 305 11.32 20.42 -6.44
CA PHE A 305 11.21 20.01 -5.04
C PHE A 305 12.56 19.98 -4.33
N PHE A 306 13.56 19.37 -4.95
CA PHE A 306 14.89 19.23 -4.35
C PHE A 306 15.66 20.54 -4.37
N VAL A 307 15.59 21.28 -5.47
CA VAL A 307 16.23 22.59 -5.61
C VAL A 307 15.75 23.53 -4.51
N ASN A 308 14.42 23.64 -4.32
CA ASN A 308 13.84 24.57 -3.36
C ASN A 308 13.91 24.07 -1.91
N LEU A 309 13.87 22.75 -1.68
CA LEU A 309 14.08 22.18 -0.35
C LEU A 309 15.48 22.53 0.20
N LEU A 310 16.49 22.48 -0.65
CA LEU A 310 17.89 22.70 -0.28
C LEU A 310 18.36 24.15 -0.44
N ASP A 311 17.48 25.03 -0.91
CA ASP A 311 17.83 26.45 -1.10
C ASP A 311 18.03 27.15 0.25
N MET A 312 19.23 27.64 0.47
CA MET A 312 19.65 28.34 1.71
C MET A 312 18.95 29.68 1.92
N ARG A 313 18.21 30.19 0.95
CA ARG A 313 17.37 31.38 1.12
C ARG A 313 16.24 31.16 2.13
N TYR A 314 15.80 29.92 2.29
CA TYR A 314 14.67 29.61 3.15
C TYR A 314 15.11 29.07 4.52
N GLU A 315 14.40 29.53 5.55
CA GLU A 315 14.49 28.99 6.91
C GLU A 315 13.19 28.27 7.24
N TRP A 316 13.30 27.03 7.71
CA TRP A 316 12.16 26.21 8.08
C TRP A 316 11.82 26.36 9.56
N LYS A 317 10.58 26.80 9.86
CA LYS A 317 10.08 26.96 11.24
C LYS A 317 8.80 26.16 11.42
N ALA A 318 8.73 25.39 12.52
CA ALA A 318 7.51 24.69 12.89
C ALA A 318 6.36 25.68 13.12
N THR A 319 5.16 25.31 12.67
CA THR A 319 3.95 26.12 12.85
C THR A 319 3.38 26.04 14.26
N ASP A 320 3.62 24.94 14.95
CA ASP A 320 3.13 24.63 16.29
C ASP A 320 4.05 23.64 17.05
N GLU A 321 3.66 23.31 18.28
CA GLU A 321 4.42 22.42 19.15
C GLU A 321 4.47 20.98 18.68
N SER A 322 3.53 20.53 17.83
CA SER A 322 3.54 19.17 17.25
C SER A 322 4.70 18.96 16.30
N LYS A 323 5.20 20.03 15.68
CA LYS A 323 6.26 20.01 14.67
C LYS A 323 5.95 19.06 13.50
N GLU A 324 4.70 18.96 13.12
CA GLU A 324 4.27 18.17 11.96
C GLU A 324 4.23 19.00 10.69
N LEU A 325 3.95 20.31 10.82
CA LEU A 325 3.93 21.27 9.71
C LEU A 325 4.95 22.39 9.95
N PHE A 326 5.49 22.89 8.85
CA PHE A 326 6.54 23.89 8.83
C PHE A 326 6.27 24.94 7.76
N GLU A 327 6.74 26.15 8.01
CA GLU A 327 6.80 27.24 7.06
C GLU A 327 8.24 27.47 6.62
N GLY A 328 8.45 27.52 5.29
CA GLY A 328 9.68 27.94 4.64
C GLY A 328 9.64 29.45 4.42
N ARG A 329 10.38 30.20 5.24
CA ARG A 329 10.43 31.65 5.22
C ARG A 329 11.69 32.14 4.52
N ASP A 330 11.53 33.12 3.64
CA ASP A 330 12.66 33.85 3.05
C ASP A 330 13.44 34.57 4.18
N ARG A 331 14.77 34.38 4.23
CA ARG A 331 15.62 34.90 5.29
C ARG A 331 15.77 36.43 5.27
N GLU A 332 15.59 37.06 4.10
CA GLU A 332 15.74 38.50 3.94
C GLU A 332 14.41 39.21 4.22
N THR A 333 13.30 38.69 3.69
CA THR A 333 11.99 39.36 3.80
C THR A 333 11.16 38.83 4.97
N GLY A 334 11.40 37.60 5.47
CA GLY A 334 10.58 36.94 6.46
C GLY A 334 9.26 36.40 5.92
N GLU A 335 8.97 36.57 4.64
CA GLU A 335 7.74 36.10 4.01
C GLU A 335 7.71 34.58 3.87
N VAL A 336 6.53 33.98 4.07
CA VAL A 336 6.33 32.55 3.86
C VAL A 336 6.22 32.26 2.37
N LYS A 337 7.14 31.50 1.81
CA LYS A 337 7.11 31.05 0.43
C LYS A 337 6.50 29.65 0.28
N TYR A 338 6.84 28.73 1.18
CA TYR A 338 6.41 27.34 1.11
C TYR A 338 5.90 26.84 2.47
N THR A 339 5.10 25.78 2.42
CA THR A 339 4.76 24.98 3.60
C THR A 339 5.20 23.54 3.40
N ALA A 340 5.53 22.82 4.47
CA ALA A 340 6.05 21.48 4.41
C ALA A 340 5.51 20.60 5.55
N SER A 341 5.39 19.32 5.33
CA SER A 341 5.27 18.33 6.40
C SER A 341 6.65 17.82 6.85
N ARG A 342 6.69 17.10 7.96
CA ARG A 342 7.91 16.39 8.37
C ARG A 342 8.40 15.39 7.31
N ALA A 343 7.47 14.74 6.59
CA ALA A 343 7.80 13.83 5.51
C ALA A 343 8.56 14.52 4.37
N ASP A 344 8.33 15.81 4.15
CA ASP A 344 9.05 16.57 3.13
C ASP A 344 10.44 16.98 3.61
N LEU A 345 10.53 17.47 4.85
CA LEU A 345 11.79 18.01 5.39
C LEU A 345 12.83 16.94 5.73
N VAL A 346 12.44 15.67 5.88
CA VAL A 346 13.40 14.59 6.14
C VAL A 346 14.42 14.43 5.00
N PHE A 347 14.03 14.75 3.76
CA PHE A 347 14.92 14.70 2.60
C PHE A 347 16.00 15.81 2.62
N GLY A 348 15.82 16.84 3.42
CA GLY A 348 16.84 17.88 3.66
C GLY A 348 17.62 17.70 4.97
N SER A 349 17.12 16.90 5.92
CA SER A 349 17.67 16.78 7.28
C SER A 349 18.33 15.44 7.60
N ASN A 350 17.88 14.33 7.00
CA ASN A 350 18.51 13.02 7.13
C ASN A 350 19.72 12.92 6.20
N SER A 351 20.89 12.52 6.71
CA SER A 351 22.14 12.54 5.94
C SER A 351 22.11 11.67 4.67
N VAL A 352 21.45 10.50 4.70
CA VAL A 352 21.37 9.59 3.56
C VAL A 352 20.40 10.15 2.51
N LEU A 353 19.20 10.56 2.95
CA LEU A 353 18.18 11.09 2.03
C LEU A 353 18.60 12.44 1.45
N ARG A 354 19.29 13.28 2.24
CA ARG A 354 19.86 14.54 1.77
C ARG A 354 20.90 14.33 0.68
N ALA A 355 21.79 13.35 0.81
CA ALA A 355 22.76 13.05 -0.22
C ALA A 355 22.10 12.70 -1.57
N VAL A 356 20.98 11.95 -1.54
CA VAL A 356 20.18 11.65 -2.75
C VAL A 356 19.50 12.91 -3.26
N ALA A 357 18.91 13.72 -2.36
CA ALA A 357 18.26 14.97 -2.72
C ALA A 357 19.23 15.96 -3.37
N GLU A 358 20.48 16.07 -2.91
CA GLU A 358 21.53 16.90 -3.49
C GLU A 358 21.89 16.48 -4.93
N VAL A 359 21.90 15.15 -5.21
CA VAL A 359 22.07 14.67 -6.59
C VAL A 359 20.96 15.19 -7.49
N TYR A 360 19.70 15.09 -7.07
CA TYR A 360 18.56 15.55 -7.87
C TYR A 360 18.45 17.10 -7.94
N ALA A 361 18.98 17.81 -6.94
CA ALA A 361 19.01 19.27 -6.95
C ALA A 361 20.09 19.88 -7.88
N SER A 362 21.02 19.07 -8.38
CA SER A 362 22.07 19.54 -9.29
C SER A 362 21.49 20.11 -10.59
N SER A 363 22.13 21.11 -11.16
CA SER A 363 21.63 21.86 -12.32
C SER A 363 21.49 21.00 -13.60
N ASP A 364 22.20 19.91 -13.69
CA ASP A 364 22.21 18.94 -14.79
C ASP A 364 21.38 17.68 -14.50
N ALA A 365 20.72 17.59 -13.34
CA ALA A 365 20.07 16.38 -12.88
C ALA A 365 18.61 16.22 -13.32
N HIS A 366 18.02 17.20 -13.99
CA HIS A 366 16.59 17.18 -14.33
C HIS A 366 16.17 15.92 -15.11
N GLU A 367 16.89 15.60 -16.18
CA GLU A 367 16.60 14.40 -17.00
C GLU A 367 16.80 13.10 -16.20
N LYS A 368 17.86 13.03 -15.40
CA LYS A 368 18.11 11.91 -14.51
C LYS A 368 16.96 11.71 -13.51
N PHE A 369 16.54 12.78 -12.85
CA PHE A 369 15.42 12.74 -11.89
C PHE A 369 14.16 12.19 -12.55
N VAL A 370 13.79 12.70 -13.73
CA VAL A 370 12.57 12.27 -14.43
C VAL A 370 12.65 10.79 -14.82
N LYS A 371 13.81 10.31 -15.29
CA LYS A 371 14.02 8.89 -15.59
C LYS A 371 13.90 8.00 -14.35
N ASP A 372 14.51 8.41 -13.25
CA ASP A 372 14.47 7.66 -11.99
C ASP A 372 13.03 7.67 -11.39
N PHE A 373 12.31 8.79 -11.49
CA PHE A 373 10.90 8.86 -11.12
C PHE A 373 10.06 7.88 -11.94
N VAL A 374 10.20 7.89 -13.27
CA VAL A 374 9.45 7.00 -14.16
C VAL A 374 9.74 5.53 -13.84
N ALA A 375 11.00 5.17 -13.62
CA ALA A 375 11.38 3.79 -13.27
C ALA A 375 10.73 3.36 -11.93
N ALA A 376 10.79 4.19 -10.92
CA ALA A 376 10.17 3.91 -9.62
C ALA A 376 8.63 3.90 -9.71
N TRP A 377 8.03 4.78 -10.50
CA TRP A 377 6.59 4.81 -10.79
C TRP A 377 6.12 3.50 -11.43
N VAL A 378 6.78 3.07 -12.51
CA VAL A 378 6.46 1.83 -13.22
C VAL A 378 6.60 0.62 -12.31
N LYS A 379 7.62 0.59 -11.45
CA LYS A 379 7.78 -0.44 -10.42
C LYS A 379 6.54 -0.53 -9.53
N VAL A 380 6.07 0.59 -8.96
CA VAL A 380 4.89 0.60 -8.09
C VAL A 380 3.64 0.14 -8.84
N MET A 381 3.43 0.61 -10.07
CA MET A 381 2.27 0.23 -10.88
C MET A 381 2.21 -1.27 -11.22
N ASN A 382 3.34 -1.98 -11.15
CA ASN A 382 3.47 -3.39 -11.51
C ASN A 382 3.77 -4.33 -10.35
N LEU A 383 3.75 -3.87 -9.09
CA LEU A 383 4.11 -4.71 -7.93
C LEU A 383 3.25 -5.97 -7.78
N ASP A 384 2.01 -5.92 -8.20
CA ASP A 384 1.04 -7.03 -8.16
C ASP A 384 0.94 -7.82 -9.48
N ARG A 385 1.77 -7.50 -10.48
CA ARG A 385 1.81 -8.17 -11.79
C ARG A 385 2.76 -9.36 -11.76
N PHE A 386 2.35 -10.42 -11.08
CA PHE A 386 3.11 -11.66 -10.98
C PHE A 386 3.17 -12.47 -12.27
N ASP A 387 2.43 -12.07 -13.26
CA ASP A 387 2.41 -12.62 -14.62
C ASP A 387 3.49 -12.04 -15.54
N LEU A 388 4.17 -10.97 -15.11
CA LEU A 388 5.26 -10.33 -15.87
C LEU A 388 6.65 -10.82 -15.43
N LEU A 389 6.74 -11.78 -14.51
CA LEU A 389 7.98 -12.30 -13.95
C LEU A 389 8.53 -13.46 -14.76
#